data_3107afbab039f0a014bff6232b0a87e4
#
_entry.id   3107afbab039f0a014bff6232b0a87e4
#
_cell.length_a   1.000
_cell.length_b   1.000
_cell.length_c   1.000
_cell.angle_alpha   90.00
_cell.angle_beta   90.00
_cell.angle_gamma   90.00
#
_symmetry.space_group_name_H-M   'P 1'
#
loop_
_entity.id
_entity.type
_entity.pdbx_description
1 polymer ?
#
loop_
_entity_poly.entity_id
_entity_poly.type
_entity_poly.pdbx_seq_one_letter_code
_entity_poly.pdbx_strand_id
1 'polypeptide(L)'
;MSPTDVVLDARVHAFDPAMRMAEEALRGQLEGAGWRFVQPVAAVTGRSRLSLRAAPDADSAQVSEALPGEPLELLWEDGTGWARVRTVHDGYLGWARADGLLPRGPVGNGELTVTALRAHAFAGPRISRPVLTELALGARLTRAFGEVVEEEHRRWVPVLLPDGQDAWVQEAALSARPDVDVAELALRFVETPYLWGGRSAWGLDCSGLTQLVYGAFGRALPRDADQQQAALTPVQTARRGDLVFFPGHVGVMLDDRTLVHANATYMRVSVETLGEGEYGARLQADLSSFGRWTQ
;
A
#
# COMPACT_ATOMS: atom_id res chain seq x y z
N MET A 1 17.23 -16.36 32.55
CA MET A 1 16.04 -15.81 31.92
C MET A 1 15.76 -16.69 30.72
N SER A 2 14.65 -17.43 30.69
CA SER A 2 14.26 -18.22 29.55
C SER A 2 14.08 -17.28 28.33
N PRO A 3 14.47 -17.71 27.10
CA PRO A 3 14.14 -16.93 25.94
C PRO A 3 12.62 -16.81 25.89
N THR A 4 12.10 -15.59 25.86
CA THR A 4 10.69 -15.33 25.55
C THR A 4 10.46 -15.92 24.16
N ASP A 5 9.55 -16.89 24.06
CA ASP A 5 9.09 -17.44 22.80
C ASP A 5 8.58 -16.28 21.95
N VAL A 6 9.38 -15.80 21.02
CA VAL A 6 8.97 -14.79 20.05
C VAL A 6 8.01 -15.50 19.09
N VAL A 7 6.74 -15.15 19.17
CA VAL A 7 5.75 -15.65 18.21
C VAL A 7 6.06 -14.99 16.85
N LEU A 8 6.58 -15.80 15.92
CA LEU A 8 6.89 -15.34 14.58
C LEU A 8 5.61 -15.19 13.75
N ASP A 9 5.38 -13.98 13.25
CA ASP A 9 4.32 -13.69 12.28
C ASP A 9 4.90 -13.75 10.87
N ALA A 10 4.50 -14.74 10.07
CA ALA A 10 4.99 -14.96 8.71
C ALA A 10 4.62 -13.82 7.72
N ARG A 11 3.77 -12.89 8.14
CA ARG A 11 3.43 -11.69 7.35
C ARG A 11 4.54 -10.62 7.40
N VAL A 12 5.37 -10.62 8.45
CA VAL A 12 6.41 -9.60 8.69
C VAL A 12 7.77 -10.18 9.06
N HIS A 13 7.85 -11.42 9.51
CA HIS A 13 9.11 -12.13 9.76
C HIS A 13 9.44 -13.03 8.57
N ALA A 14 10.56 -12.77 7.89
CA ALA A 14 10.91 -13.47 6.67
C ALA A 14 11.63 -14.79 6.95
N PHE A 15 10.91 -15.90 6.84
CA PHE A 15 11.47 -17.25 6.86
C PHE A 15 10.69 -18.19 5.96
N ASP A 16 11.37 -19.19 5.44
CA ASP A 16 10.80 -20.27 4.62
C ASP A 16 11.37 -21.62 5.07
N PRO A 17 10.60 -22.45 5.78
CA PRO A 17 11.06 -23.73 6.27
C PRO A 17 11.38 -24.75 5.14
N ALA A 18 10.70 -24.67 4.00
CA ALA A 18 10.91 -25.58 2.88
C ALA A 18 12.24 -25.30 2.18
N MET A 19 12.56 -24.02 1.98
CA MET A 19 13.83 -23.57 1.39
C MET A 19 14.97 -23.47 2.42
N ARG A 20 14.67 -23.58 3.71
CA ARG A 20 15.61 -23.30 4.82
C ARG A 20 16.26 -21.91 4.71
N MET A 21 15.48 -20.92 4.29
CA MET A 21 15.88 -19.54 4.14
C MET A 21 15.26 -18.67 5.24
N ALA A 22 16.02 -17.72 5.75
CA ALA A 22 15.50 -16.74 6.68
C ALA A 22 16.28 -15.41 6.59
N GLU A 23 15.65 -14.32 7.02
CA GLU A 23 16.35 -13.06 7.20
C GLU A 23 17.34 -13.14 8.36
N GLU A 24 18.42 -12.36 8.27
CA GLU A 24 19.49 -12.34 9.27
C GLU A 24 18.98 -11.98 10.68
N ALA A 25 17.96 -11.14 10.78
CA ALA A 25 17.36 -10.73 12.06
C ALA A 25 16.78 -11.91 12.87
N LEU A 26 16.48 -13.02 12.23
CA LEU A 26 15.95 -14.23 12.89
C LEU A 26 17.03 -15.24 13.30
N ARG A 27 18.32 -14.87 13.15
CA ARG A 27 19.43 -15.75 13.56
C ARG A 27 19.37 -16.04 15.05
N GLY A 28 19.37 -17.34 15.39
CA GLY A 28 19.25 -17.80 16.77
C GLY A 28 17.82 -17.90 17.31
N GLN A 29 16.80 -17.53 16.50
CA GLN A 29 15.39 -17.63 16.87
C GLN A 29 14.69 -18.85 16.19
N LEU A 30 15.29 -19.41 15.16
CA LEU A 30 14.74 -20.54 14.41
C LEU A 30 15.35 -21.84 14.88
N GLU A 31 14.52 -22.86 15.10
CA GLU A 31 14.95 -24.20 15.50
C GLU A 31 15.52 -25.00 14.34
N GLY A 32 16.42 -25.93 14.66
CA GLY A 32 17.03 -26.87 13.73
C GLY A 32 18.23 -26.31 12.97
N ALA A 33 18.97 -27.22 12.33
CA ALA A 33 20.17 -26.90 11.57
C ALA A 33 19.87 -26.63 10.09
N GLY A 34 20.83 -26.01 9.38
CA GLY A 34 20.81 -25.85 7.92
C GLY A 34 20.10 -24.61 7.41
N TRP A 35 19.75 -23.66 8.29
CA TRP A 35 19.22 -22.38 7.87
C TRP A 35 20.28 -21.52 7.17
N ARG A 36 19.92 -20.94 6.04
CA ARG A 36 20.69 -19.94 5.33
C ARG A 36 20.07 -18.56 5.61
N PHE A 37 20.82 -17.71 6.29
CA PHE A 37 20.39 -16.37 6.64
C PHE A 37 20.83 -15.36 5.58
N VAL A 38 19.95 -14.44 5.24
CA VAL A 38 20.17 -13.43 4.21
C VAL A 38 19.99 -12.02 4.78
N GLN A 39 20.77 -11.09 4.26
CA GLN A 39 20.55 -9.67 4.47
C GLN A 39 19.61 -9.16 3.40
N PRO A 40 18.58 -8.38 3.76
CA PRO A 40 17.73 -7.72 2.78
C PRO A 40 18.54 -6.78 1.88
N VAL A 41 18.20 -6.75 0.61
CA VAL A 41 18.82 -5.85 -0.38
C VAL A 41 17.78 -4.84 -0.83
N ALA A 42 18.13 -3.55 -0.84
CA ALA A 42 17.24 -2.49 -1.29
C ALA A 42 16.83 -2.71 -2.75
N ALA A 43 15.55 -2.58 -3.02
CA ALA A 43 14.95 -2.63 -4.34
C ALA A 43 13.83 -1.59 -4.45
N VAL A 44 13.33 -1.36 -5.65
CA VAL A 44 12.14 -0.54 -5.89
C VAL A 44 11.22 -1.24 -6.89
N THR A 45 9.92 -0.96 -6.79
CA THR A 45 8.96 -1.41 -7.79
C THR A 45 9.20 -0.69 -9.12
N GLY A 46 9.08 -1.40 -10.22
CA GLY A 46 9.17 -0.84 -11.56
C GLY A 46 8.04 0.13 -11.90
N ARG A 47 7.76 0.36 -13.19
CA ARG A 47 6.76 1.34 -13.66
C ARG A 47 5.32 0.94 -13.38
N SER A 48 5.07 -0.35 -13.23
CA SER A 48 3.72 -0.90 -13.04
C SER A 48 3.50 -1.28 -11.60
N ARG A 49 2.24 -1.31 -11.18
CA ARG A 49 1.85 -1.92 -9.91
C ARG A 49 2.33 -3.38 -9.88
N LEU A 50 2.84 -3.79 -8.74
CA LEU A 50 3.39 -5.12 -8.54
C LEU A 50 2.55 -5.89 -7.52
N SER A 51 1.92 -6.98 -7.96
CA SER A 51 1.16 -7.87 -7.07
C SER A 51 2.11 -8.62 -6.15
N LEU A 52 1.85 -8.59 -4.86
CA LEU A 52 2.51 -9.40 -3.84
C LEU A 52 1.62 -10.59 -3.50
N ARG A 53 2.13 -11.81 -3.65
CA ARG A 53 1.37 -13.05 -3.51
C ARG A 53 1.77 -13.84 -2.28
N ALA A 54 0.86 -14.70 -1.81
CA ALA A 54 1.11 -15.55 -0.65
C ALA A 54 2.18 -16.64 -0.94
N ALA A 55 2.28 -17.10 -2.18
CA ALA A 55 3.27 -18.09 -2.63
C ALA A 55 3.85 -17.68 -4.00
N PRO A 56 5.00 -18.25 -4.42
CA PRO A 56 5.64 -17.97 -5.71
C PRO A 56 4.90 -18.69 -6.86
N ASP A 57 3.64 -18.35 -7.03
CA ASP A 57 2.72 -18.93 -8.00
C ASP A 57 1.73 -17.83 -8.48
N ALA A 58 1.47 -17.81 -9.79
CA ALA A 58 0.54 -16.88 -10.42
C ALA A 58 -0.92 -17.07 -9.96
N ASP A 59 -1.30 -18.29 -9.60
CA ASP A 59 -2.64 -18.63 -9.10
C ASP A 59 -2.79 -18.45 -7.58
N SER A 60 -1.69 -18.16 -6.88
CA SER A 60 -1.72 -17.87 -5.45
C SER A 60 -2.45 -16.56 -5.15
N ALA A 61 -3.09 -16.50 -4.00
CA ALA A 61 -3.80 -15.28 -3.56
C ALA A 61 -2.87 -14.06 -3.52
N GLN A 62 -3.34 -12.93 -4.04
CA GLN A 62 -2.69 -11.64 -3.80
C GLN A 62 -2.88 -11.28 -2.32
N VAL A 63 -1.82 -10.88 -1.64
CA VAL A 63 -1.85 -10.48 -0.23
C VAL A 63 -1.59 -8.99 -0.05
N SER A 64 -0.91 -8.36 -1.01
CA SER A 64 -0.69 -6.92 -1.05
C SER A 64 -0.37 -6.47 -2.49
N GLU A 65 -0.20 -5.18 -2.67
CA GLU A 65 0.22 -4.54 -3.92
C GLU A 65 1.26 -3.48 -3.61
N ALA A 66 2.37 -3.46 -4.38
CA ALA A 66 3.33 -2.37 -4.34
C ALA A 66 3.10 -1.43 -5.54
N LEU A 67 3.17 -0.13 -5.28
CA LEU A 67 2.93 0.92 -6.28
C LEU A 67 4.21 1.27 -7.03
N PRO A 68 4.13 1.87 -8.23
CA PRO A 68 5.30 2.29 -8.99
C PRO A 68 6.28 3.10 -8.14
N GLY A 69 7.56 2.70 -8.14
CA GLY A 69 8.64 3.36 -7.41
C GLY A 69 8.62 3.19 -5.89
N GLU A 70 7.68 2.43 -5.31
CA GLU A 70 7.70 2.15 -3.87
C GLU A 70 8.98 1.37 -3.49
N PRO A 71 9.65 1.76 -2.39
CA PRO A 71 10.80 1.04 -1.87
C PRO A 71 10.39 -0.35 -1.35
N LEU A 72 11.20 -1.33 -1.70
CA LEU A 72 11.10 -2.73 -1.29
C LEU A 72 12.45 -3.22 -0.76
N GLU A 73 12.42 -4.30 -0.02
CA GLU A 73 13.56 -5.13 0.32
C GLU A 73 13.43 -6.47 -0.42
N LEU A 74 14.42 -6.79 -1.25
CA LEU A 74 14.60 -8.13 -1.81
C LEU A 74 15.29 -9.01 -0.77
N LEU A 75 14.65 -10.12 -0.40
CA LEU A 75 15.16 -11.08 0.56
C LEU A 75 15.87 -12.24 -0.16
N TRP A 76 15.19 -12.94 -1.05
CA TRP A 76 15.75 -14.00 -1.91
C TRP A 76 14.90 -14.23 -3.16
N GLU A 77 15.49 -14.89 -4.14
CA GLU A 77 14.79 -15.40 -5.31
C GLU A 77 14.70 -16.94 -5.24
N ASP A 78 13.63 -17.49 -5.79
CA ASP A 78 13.40 -18.95 -5.82
C ASP A 78 14.04 -19.64 -7.03
N GLY A 79 14.62 -18.86 -7.97
CA GLY A 79 15.21 -19.37 -9.21
C GLY A 79 14.19 -19.64 -10.33
N THR A 80 12.89 -19.45 -10.13
CA THR A 80 11.82 -19.60 -11.14
C THR A 80 11.25 -18.26 -11.62
N GLY A 81 11.86 -17.15 -11.18
CA GLY A 81 11.46 -15.79 -11.52
C GLY A 81 10.53 -15.16 -10.48
N TRP A 82 10.45 -15.72 -9.29
CA TRP A 82 9.81 -15.13 -8.14
C TRP A 82 10.82 -14.67 -7.10
N ALA A 83 10.52 -13.56 -6.48
CA ALA A 83 11.30 -12.96 -5.42
C ALA A 83 10.46 -12.82 -4.15
N ARG A 84 11.00 -13.24 -3.00
CA ARG A 84 10.46 -12.92 -1.68
C ARG A 84 10.87 -11.49 -1.36
N VAL A 85 9.88 -10.63 -1.14
CA VAL A 85 10.09 -9.21 -0.90
C VAL A 85 9.37 -8.75 0.36
N ARG A 86 9.85 -7.64 0.92
CA ARG A 86 9.21 -6.90 2.00
C ARG A 86 8.96 -5.46 1.56
N THR A 87 7.78 -4.94 1.82
CA THR A 87 7.46 -3.51 1.67
C THR A 87 8.13 -2.71 2.78
N VAL A 88 8.79 -1.60 2.43
CA VAL A 88 9.53 -0.79 3.42
C VAL A 88 8.58 0.00 4.33
N HIS A 89 7.40 0.40 3.82
CA HIS A 89 6.47 1.27 4.55
C HIS A 89 5.71 0.59 5.70
N ASP A 90 5.50 -0.73 5.64
CA ASP A 90 4.73 -1.49 6.64
C ASP A 90 5.37 -2.83 7.04
N GLY A 91 6.49 -3.19 6.41
CA GLY A 91 7.21 -4.44 6.69
C GLY A 91 6.54 -5.70 6.16
N TYR A 92 5.48 -5.58 5.35
CA TYR A 92 4.68 -6.72 4.89
C TYR A 92 5.39 -7.57 3.84
N LEU A 93 5.27 -8.88 3.96
CA LEU A 93 5.97 -9.85 3.14
C LEU A 93 5.07 -10.44 2.05
N GLY A 94 5.62 -10.60 0.85
CA GLY A 94 4.96 -11.28 -0.25
C GLY A 94 5.95 -11.87 -1.25
N TRP A 95 5.42 -12.62 -2.21
CA TRP A 95 6.14 -13.08 -3.39
C TRP A 95 5.77 -12.21 -4.58
N ALA A 96 6.75 -11.68 -5.27
CA ALA A 96 6.59 -10.85 -6.45
C ALA A 96 7.32 -11.42 -7.65
N ARG A 97 6.90 -11.07 -8.86
CA ARG A 97 7.69 -11.34 -10.06
C ARG A 97 8.99 -10.55 -10.01
N ALA A 98 10.12 -11.26 -10.16
CA ALA A 98 11.44 -10.63 -10.06
C ALA A 98 11.68 -9.58 -11.16
N ASP A 99 11.08 -9.76 -12.34
CA ASP A 99 11.13 -8.80 -13.45
C ASP A 99 10.38 -7.49 -13.19
N GLY A 100 9.52 -7.43 -12.17
CA GLY A 100 8.86 -6.22 -11.67
C GLY A 100 9.71 -5.40 -10.70
N LEU A 101 10.89 -5.88 -10.32
CA LEU A 101 11.81 -5.24 -9.37
C LEU A 101 12.96 -4.55 -10.09
N LEU A 102 13.38 -3.43 -9.54
CA LEU A 102 14.58 -2.72 -9.96
C LEU A 102 15.54 -2.63 -8.76
N PRO A 103 16.85 -2.81 -8.97
CA PRO A 103 17.83 -2.84 -7.88
C PRO A 103 18.01 -1.47 -7.23
N ARG A 104 17.63 -0.41 -7.91
CA ARG A 104 17.74 0.97 -7.43
C ARG A 104 16.86 1.89 -8.25
N GLY A 105 16.25 2.88 -7.58
CA GLY A 105 15.59 3.99 -8.26
C GLY A 105 16.60 4.96 -8.92
N PRO A 106 16.15 5.81 -9.85
CA PRO A 106 16.98 6.80 -10.51
C PRO A 106 17.46 7.88 -9.55
N VAL A 107 18.58 8.50 -9.88
CA VAL A 107 19.11 9.67 -9.15
C VAL A 107 18.60 10.95 -9.79
N GLY A 108 18.06 11.86 -8.99
CA GLY A 108 17.52 13.13 -9.46
C GLY A 108 17.46 14.19 -8.35
N ASN A 109 16.62 15.19 -8.53
CA ASN A 109 16.51 16.35 -7.66
C ASN A 109 15.37 16.19 -6.61
N GLY A 110 15.37 15.06 -5.90
CA GLY A 110 14.42 14.75 -4.83
C GLY A 110 13.32 13.77 -5.22
N GLU A 111 12.58 13.34 -4.22
CA GLU A 111 11.46 12.40 -4.34
C GLU A 111 10.13 13.14 -4.45
N LEU A 112 9.23 12.64 -5.27
CA LEU A 112 7.87 13.11 -5.44
C LEU A 112 6.90 11.96 -5.16
N THR A 113 5.77 12.32 -4.55
CA THR A 113 4.66 11.38 -4.33
C THR A 113 3.45 11.80 -5.15
N VAL A 114 2.82 10.86 -5.81
CA VAL A 114 1.53 11.08 -6.48
C VAL A 114 0.44 11.20 -5.43
N THR A 115 -0.31 12.30 -5.45
CA THR A 115 -1.41 12.61 -4.51
C THR A 115 -2.79 12.58 -5.17
N ALA A 116 -2.84 12.58 -6.50
CA ALA A 116 -4.08 12.28 -7.21
C ALA A 116 -4.43 10.80 -7.09
N LEU A 117 -5.72 10.45 -7.03
CA LEU A 117 -6.15 9.03 -7.01
C LEU A 117 -5.60 8.26 -8.20
N ARG A 118 -5.65 8.87 -9.38
CA ARG A 118 -5.11 8.36 -10.65
C ARG A 118 -4.45 9.50 -11.40
N ALA A 119 -3.33 9.22 -12.03
CA ALA A 119 -2.61 10.15 -12.88
C ALA A 119 -1.90 9.40 -14.00
N HIS A 120 -1.32 10.16 -14.93
CA HIS A 120 -0.50 9.62 -16.00
C HIS A 120 0.87 10.31 -16.02
N ALA A 121 1.89 9.56 -16.36
CA ALA A 121 3.15 10.10 -16.81
C ALA A 121 3.21 10.10 -18.33
N PHE A 122 3.59 11.23 -18.92
CA PHE A 122 3.58 11.47 -20.36
C PHE A 122 5.02 11.56 -20.92
N ALA A 123 5.15 11.25 -22.20
CA ALA A 123 6.44 11.39 -22.94
C ALA A 123 6.85 12.85 -23.21
N GLY A 124 6.08 13.83 -22.76
CA GLY A 124 6.37 15.25 -22.92
C GLY A 124 5.32 16.12 -22.26
N PRO A 125 5.57 17.44 -22.07
CA PRO A 125 4.72 18.35 -21.31
C PRO A 125 3.50 18.82 -22.11
N ARG A 126 2.69 17.88 -22.59
CA ARG A 126 1.41 18.13 -23.31
C ARG A 126 0.46 16.96 -23.16
N ILE A 127 -0.84 17.25 -23.09
CA ILE A 127 -1.92 16.24 -22.98
C ILE A 127 -2.00 15.29 -24.18
N SER A 128 -1.51 15.70 -25.35
CA SER A 128 -1.50 14.89 -26.58
C SER A 128 -0.27 14.00 -26.74
N ARG A 129 0.68 14.05 -25.79
CA ARG A 129 1.85 13.15 -25.84
C ARG A 129 1.47 11.75 -25.37
N PRO A 130 2.18 10.71 -25.83
CA PRO A 130 1.94 9.36 -25.37
C PRO A 130 2.00 9.23 -23.85
N VAL A 131 1.06 8.48 -23.26
CA VAL A 131 1.12 8.03 -21.88
C VAL A 131 2.16 6.93 -21.79
N LEU A 132 3.12 7.07 -20.87
CA LEU A 132 4.18 6.11 -20.61
C LEU A 132 3.81 5.10 -19.53
N THR A 133 3.08 5.56 -18.50
CA THR A 133 2.56 4.72 -17.43
C THR A 133 1.40 5.39 -16.71
N GLU A 134 0.56 4.56 -16.09
CA GLU A 134 -0.48 4.97 -15.15
C GLU A 134 0.10 5.05 -13.73
N LEU A 135 -0.33 6.07 -13.00
CA LEU A 135 0.11 6.35 -11.63
C LEU A 135 -1.10 6.37 -10.70
N ALA A 136 -0.91 5.97 -9.47
CA ALA A 136 -1.94 6.03 -8.42
C ALA A 136 -1.44 6.81 -7.21
N LEU A 137 -2.38 7.21 -6.35
CA LEU A 137 -2.08 7.79 -5.03
C LEU A 137 -1.04 6.93 -4.31
N GLY A 138 0.05 7.54 -3.86
CA GLY A 138 1.14 6.86 -3.16
C GLY A 138 2.30 6.43 -4.05
N ALA A 139 2.16 6.41 -5.40
CA ALA A 139 3.28 6.10 -6.29
C ALA A 139 4.43 7.09 -6.10
N ARG A 140 5.67 6.58 -6.20
CA ARG A 140 6.90 7.34 -5.98
C ARG A 140 7.61 7.62 -7.29
N LEU A 141 8.00 8.85 -7.47
CA LEU A 141 8.74 9.31 -8.63
C LEU A 141 9.96 10.11 -8.18
N THR A 142 10.97 10.17 -9.04
CA THR A 142 12.12 11.05 -8.81
C THR A 142 11.93 12.33 -9.61
N ARG A 143 12.12 13.48 -8.98
CA ARG A 143 12.13 14.78 -9.65
C ARG A 143 13.33 14.82 -10.58
N ALA A 144 13.09 14.95 -11.88
CA ALA A 144 14.19 15.13 -12.83
C ALA A 144 14.82 16.53 -12.73
N PHE A 145 16.04 16.67 -13.24
CA PHE A 145 16.63 17.99 -13.43
C PHE A 145 15.88 18.73 -14.54
N GLY A 146 15.68 20.02 -14.36
CA GLY A 146 14.96 20.86 -15.29
C GLY A 146 13.83 21.64 -14.62
N GLU A 147 13.28 22.58 -15.36
CA GLU A 147 12.25 23.48 -14.87
C GLU A 147 10.85 22.91 -15.12
N VAL A 148 9.88 23.39 -14.34
CA VAL A 148 8.45 23.16 -14.61
C VAL A 148 8.10 23.89 -15.89
N VAL A 149 7.44 23.23 -16.80
CA VAL A 149 6.98 23.80 -18.08
C VAL A 149 5.50 24.16 -17.94
N GLU A 150 5.17 25.40 -18.30
CA GLU A 150 3.78 25.83 -18.44
C GLU A 150 3.35 25.71 -19.90
N GLU A 151 2.25 24.99 -20.14
CA GLU A 151 1.66 24.80 -21.46
C GLU A 151 0.15 24.85 -21.35
N GLU A 152 -0.49 25.74 -22.05
CA GLU A 152 -1.95 25.94 -22.05
C GLU A 152 -2.56 25.95 -20.63
N HIS A 153 -2.00 26.77 -19.73
CA HIS A 153 -2.42 26.91 -18.33
C HIS A 153 -2.22 25.65 -17.46
N ARG A 154 -1.43 24.68 -17.92
CA ARG A 154 -1.06 23.45 -17.19
C ARG A 154 0.42 23.50 -16.84
N ARG A 155 0.72 23.14 -15.60
CA ARG A 155 2.08 23.07 -15.12
C ARG A 155 2.55 21.62 -15.15
N TRP A 156 3.66 21.37 -15.84
CA TRP A 156 4.23 20.05 -16.06
C TRP A 156 5.57 19.93 -15.34
N VAL A 157 5.67 18.93 -14.48
CA VAL A 157 6.86 18.62 -13.71
C VAL A 157 7.65 17.53 -14.44
N PRO A 158 8.95 17.77 -14.77
CA PRO A 158 9.80 16.73 -15.31
C PRO A 158 10.14 15.72 -14.20
N VAL A 159 9.98 14.44 -14.50
CA VAL A 159 10.21 13.34 -13.58
C VAL A 159 11.01 12.23 -14.25
N LEU A 160 11.68 11.40 -13.44
CA LEU A 160 12.20 10.12 -13.86
C LEU A 160 11.26 9.03 -13.34
N LEU A 161 10.85 8.15 -14.22
CA LEU A 161 10.17 6.92 -13.86
C LEU A 161 11.13 5.99 -13.09
N PRO A 162 10.62 4.97 -12.38
CA PRO A 162 11.48 4.10 -11.56
C PRO A 162 12.67 3.49 -12.30
N ASP A 163 12.56 3.23 -13.59
CA ASP A 163 13.62 2.70 -14.45
C ASP A 163 14.53 3.76 -15.09
N GLY A 164 14.35 5.03 -14.70
CA GLY A 164 15.16 6.15 -15.17
C GLY A 164 14.70 6.80 -16.47
N GLN A 165 13.57 6.37 -17.07
CA GLN A 165 13.04 7.03 -18.26
C GLN A 165 12.50 8.43 -17.91
N ASP A 166 12.85 9.42 -18.72
CA ASP A 166 12.28 10.77 -18.65
C ASP A 166 10.76 10.74 -18.92
N ALA A 167 10.04 11.48 -18.09
CA ALA A 167 8.59 11.62 -18.21
C ALA A 167 8.14 12.98 -17.66
N TRP A 168 6.86 13.27 -17.85
CA TRP A 168 6.21 14.50 -17.40
C TRP A 168 4.90 14.17 -16.69
N VAL A 169 4.69 14.79 -15.54
CA VAL A 169 3.45 14.64 -14.77
C VAL A 169 2.88 16.03 -14.48
N GLN A 170 1.56 16.17 -14.52
CA GLN A 170 0.94 17.43 -14.12
C GLN A 170 1.20 17.71 -12.63
N GLU A 171 1.60 18.94 -12.33
CA GLU A 171 1.89 19.38 -10.96
C GLU A 171 0.70 19.16 -10.02
N ALA A 172 -0.52 19.33 -10.51
CA ALA A 172 -1.74 19.07 -9.74
C ALA A 172 -1.88 17.62 -9.21
N ALA A 173 -1.17 16.66 -9.83
CA ALA A 173 -1.15 15.27 -9.36
C ALA A 173 -0.04 15.00 -8.31
N LEU A 174 0.81 15.98 -8.03
CA LEU A 174 2.02 15.86 -7.21
C LEU A 174 2.01 16.81 -6.00
N SER A 175 0.85 17.23 -5.54
CA SER A 175 0.71 18.12 -4.38
C SER A 175 1.35 17.54 -3.13
N ALA A 176 1.89 18.37 -2.26
CA ALA A 176 2.62 17.92 -1.07
C ALA A 176 1.75 17.12 -0.07
N ARG A 177 0.45 17.44 0.00
CA ARG A 177 -0.55 16.72 0.81
C ARG A 177 -1.94 16.90 0.19
N PRO A 178 -2.89 15.97 0.42
CA PRO A 178 -4.29 16.20 0.10
C PRO A 178 -4.82 17.42 0.88
N ASP A 179 -5.61 18.26 0.19
CA ASP A 179 -6.27 19.44 0.79
C ASP A 179 -7.64 19.06 1.40
N VAL A 180 -7.67 17.96 2.12
CA VAL A 180 -8.86 17.37 2.74
C VAL A 180 -8.45 16.53 3.96
N ASP A 181 -9.42 16.07 4.77
CA ASP A 181 -9.14 15.12 5.84
C ASP A 181 -9.13 13.63 5.35
N VAL A 182 -8.76 12.71 6.24
CA VAL A 182 -8.70 11.26 5.96
C VAL A 182 -10.04 10.72 5.45
N ALA A 183 -11.16 11.13 6.07
CA ALA A 183 -12.49 10.65 5.72
C ALA A 183 -12.94 11.18 4.35
N GLU A 184 -12.65 12.43 4.05
CA GLU A 184 -12.94 13.02 2.74
C GLU A 184 -12.09 12.36 1.64
N LEU A 185 -10.81 12.07 1.91
CA LEU A 185 -9.98 11.34 0.97
C LEU A 185 -10.51 9.93 0.72
N ALA A 186 -11.00 9.24 1.78
CA ALA A 186 -11.59 7.92 1.65
C ALA A 186 -12.87 7.95 0.80
N LEU A 187 -13.71 8.98 0.93
CA LEU A 187 -14.91 9.17 0.10
C LEU A 187 -14.60 9.30 -1.40
N ARG A 188 -13.44 9.84 -1.77
CA ARG A 188 -13.03 9.93 -3.18
C ARG A 188 -12.82 8.56 -3.84
N PHE A 189 -12.69 7.49 -3.06
CA PHE A 189 -12.57 6.11 -3.55
C PHE A 189 -13.91 5.40 -3.73
N VAL A 190 -15.05 6.01 -3.37
CA VAL A 190 -16.37 5.41 -3.60
C VAL A 190 -16.49 4.95 -5.05
N GLU A 191 -17.12 3.78 -5.28
CA GLU A 191 -17.21 3.04 -6.55
C GLU A 191 -15.90 2.40 -7.04
N THR A 192 -14.75 2.58 -6.37
CA THR A 192 -13.55 1.79 -6.71
C THR A 192 -13.83 0.31 -6.46
N PRO A 193 -13.53 -0.59 -7.41
CA PRO A 193 -13.76 -2.02 -7.25
C PRO A 193 -13.05 -2.60 -6.03
N TYR A 194 -13.72 -3.56 -5.35
CA TYR A 194 -13.05 -4.39 -4.35
C TYR A 194 -12.08 -5.35 -5.03
N LEU A 195 -10.86 -5.37 -4.53
CA LEU A 195 -9.82 -6.30 -4.98
C LEU A 195 -9.07 -6.80 -3.74
N TRP A 196 -9.13 -8.10 -3.46
CA TRP A 196 -8.37 -8.69 -2.37
C TRP A 196 -6.87 -8.43 -2.54
N GLY A 197 -6.21 -7.93 -1.50
CA GLY A 197 -4.80 -7.52 -1.55
C GLY A 197 -4.53 -6.23 -2.32
N GLY A 198 -5.56 -5.55 -2.84
CA GLY A 198 -5.41 -4.31 -3.60
C GLY A 198 -5.08 -3.10 -2.72
N ARG A 199 -4.24 -2.22 -3.25
CA ARG A 199 -3.76 -0.98 -2.61
C ARG A 199 -3.73 0.21 -3.58
N SER A 200 -4.64 0.27 -4.56
CA SER A 200 -4.66 1.35 -5.55
C SER A 200 -6.08 1.77 -5.94
N ALA A 201 -6.20 2.91 -6.59
CA ALA A 201 -7.48 3.38 -7.12
C ALA A 201 -8.05 2.52 -8.29
N TRP A 202 -7.38 1.42 -8.66
CA TRP A 202 -7.86 0.40 -9.60
C TRP A 202 -8.51 -0.79 -8.89
N GLY A 203 -8.24 -0.96 -7.60
CA GLY A 203 -8.84 -1.97 -6.75
C GLY A 203 -8.26 -1.89 -5.34
N LEU A 204 -9.13 -2.03 -4.34
CA LEU A 204 -8.81 -1.92 -2.92
C LEU A 204 -9.47 -3.05 -2.14
N ASP A 205 -8.77 -3.58 -1.14
CA ASP A 205 -9.46 -4.22 -0.02
C ASP A 205 -9.68 -3.24 1.15
N CYS A 206 -10.31 -3.69 2.20
CA CYS A 206 -10.70 -2.85 3.33
C CYS A 206 -9.50 -2.18 4.02
N SER A 207 -8.48 -2.94 4.34
CA SER A 207 -7.26 -2.45 5.00
C SER A 207 -6.32 -1.72 4.03
N GLY A 208 -6.35 -2.04 2.73
CA GLY A 208 -5.65 -1.29 1.69
C GLY A 208 -6.20 0.13 1.51
N LEU A 209 -7.53 0.31 1.60
CA LEU A 209 -8.16 1.64 1.60
C LEU A 209 -7.67 2.46 2.79
N THR A 210 -7.80 1.92 4.00
CA THR A 210 -7.38 2.64 5.22
C THR A 210 -5.89 2.96 5.21
N GLN A 211 -5.04 2.01 4.77
CA GLN A 211 -3.60 2.21 4.65
C GLN A 211 -3.25 3.34 3.68
N LEU A 212 -3.86 3.38 2.50
CA LEU A 212 -3.63 4.44 1.51
C LEU A 212 -4.04 5.81 2.02
N VAL A 213 -5.24 5.94 2.57
CA VAL A 213 -5.75 7.25 3.00
C VAL A 213 -4.97 7.78 4.20
N TYR A 214 -4.60 6.93 5.14
CA TYR A 214 -3.76 7.33 6.27
C TYR A 214 -2.33 7.65 5.83
N GLY A 215 -1.77 6.82 4.92
CA GLY A 215 -0.42 7.02 4.35
C GLY A 215 -0.26 8.37 3.63
N ALA A 216 -1.31 8.87 2.97
CA ALA A 216 -1.31 10.19 2.33
C ALA A 216 -1.11 11.35 3.31
N PHE A 217 -1.36 11.13 4.61
CA PHE A 217 -1.11 12.08 5.70
C PHE A 217 0.14 11.76 6.51
N GLY A 218 0.99 10.84 6.04
CA GLY A 218 2.21 10.41 6.72
C GLY A 218 1.96 9.49 7.93
N ARG A 219 0.79 8.86 7.99
CA ARG A 219 0.38 7.94 9.07
C ARG A 219 0.51 6.51 8.57
N ALA A 220 1.62 5.84 8.89
CA ALA A 220 1.87 4.48 8.46
C ALA A 220 0.98 3.50 9.26
N LEU A 221 0.07 2.80 8.57
CA LEU A 221 -0.71 1.70 9.13
C LEU A 221 -0.14 0.37 8.62
N PRO A 222 -0.21 -0.71 9.43
CA PRO A 222 0.07 -2.07 8.96
C PRO A 222 -0.87 -2.49 7.83
N ARG A 223 -0.53 -3.60 7.13
CA ARG A 223 -1.30 -4.07 5.97
C ARG A 223 -2.66 -4.65 6.34
N ASP A 224 -2.75 -5.47 7.35
CA ASP A 224 -3.96 -6.23 7.67
C ASP A 224 -4.81 -5.55 8.75
N ALA A 225 -6.13 -5.76 8.71
CA ALA A 225 -7.09 -5.13 9.60
C ALA A 225 -6.84 -5.43 11.09
N ASP A 226 -6.44 -6.67 11.43
CA ASP A 226 -6.10 -7.07 12.79
C ASP A 226 -4.84 -6.34 13.31
N GLN A 227 -3.84 -6.19 12.45
CA GLN A 227 -2.62 -5.44 12.75
C GLN A 227 -2.92 -3.93 12.90
N GLN A 228 -3.80 -3.37 12.08
CA GLN A 228 -4.25 -1.98 12.19
C GLN A 228 -5.01 -1.75 13.50
N GLN A 229 -5.89 -2.70 13.88
CA GLN A 229 -6.62 -2.65 15.14
C GLN A 229 -5.67 -2.64 16.35
N ALA A 230 -4.63 -3.48 16.31
CA ALA A 230 -3.62 -3.55 17.37
C ALA A 230 -2.73 -2.29 17.44
N ALA A 231 -2.53 -1.59 16.31
CA ALA A 231 -1.66 -0.41 16.22
C ALA A 231 -2.32 0.89 16.66
N LEU A 232 -3.64 0.93 16.78
CA LEU A 232 -4.39 2.15 17.09
C LEU A 232 -4.85 2.17 18.56
N THR A 233 -5.06 3.39 19.07
CA THR A 233 -5.63 3.58 20.41
C THR A 233 -7.13 3.26 20.39
N PRO A 234 -7.61 2.28 21.17
CA PRO A 234 -9.05 1.99 21.27
C PRO A 234 -9.83 3.18 21.84
N VAL A 235 -11.00 3.44 21.26
CA VAL A 235 -11.92 4.49 21.73
C VAL A 235 -13.35 3.97 21.84
N GLN A 236 -14.14 4.53 22.77
CA GLN A 236 -15.53 4.10 23.01
C GLN A 236 -16.51 4.72 22.00
N THR A 237 -16.21 5.90 21.51
CA THR A 237 -17.08 6.63 20.58
C THR A 237 -16.25 7.06 19.38
N ALA A 238 -16.73 6.70 18.19
CA ALA A 238 -16.11 7.07 16.94
C ALA A 238 -16.26 8.56 16.66
N ARG A 239 -15.30 9.10 15.95
CA ARG A 239 -15.32 10.43 15.32
C ARG A 239 -14.92 10.31 13.87
N ARG A 240 -15.22 11.33 13.10
CA ARG A 240 -14.74 11.45 11.72
C ARG A 240 -13.24 11.19 11.63
N GLY A 241 -12.84 10.27 10.75
CA GLY A 241 -11.46 9.87 10.53
C GLY A 241 -10.95 8.75 11.45
N ASP A 242 -11.72 8.28 12.46
CA ASP A 242 -11.37 7.08 13.20
C ASP A 242 -11.59 5.83 12.33
N LEU A 243 -11.00 4.70 12.72
CA LEU A 243 -11.29 3.41 12.09
C LEU A 243 -12.30 2.62 12.91
N VAL A 244 -13.18 1.90 12.23
CA VAL A 244 -14.09 0.92 12.80
C VAL A 244 -13.66 -0.48 12.39
N PHE A 245 -13.65 -1.41 13.34
CA PHE A 245 -13.19 -2.78 13.14
C PHE A 245 -14.32 -3.79 13.36
N PHE A 246 -14.31 -4.81 12.50
CA PHE A 246 -15.17 -5.98 12.53
C PHE A 246 -14.29 -7.24 12.38
N PRO A 247 -14.79 -8.46 12.59
CA PRO A 247 -14.01 -9.67 12.34
C PRO A 247 -13.45 -9.71 10.90
N GLY A 248 -12.12 -9.54 10.77
CA GLY A 248 -11.41 -9.54 9.48
C GLY A 248 -11.71 -8.35 8.57
N HIS A 249 -12.26 -7.24 9.09
CA HIS A 249 -12.69 -6.12 8.28
C HIS A 249 -12.48 -4.76 8.97
N VAL A 250 -12.33 -3.69 8.17
CA VAL A 250 -12.11 -2.33 8.66
C VAL A 250 -12.74 -1.30 7.73
N GLY A 251 -13.16 -0.15 8.30
CA GLY A 251 -13.63 1.01 7.56
C GLY A 251 -13.19 2.32 8.20
N VAL A 252 -13.37 3.44 7.49
CA VAL A 252 -13.11 4.81 7.96
C VAL A 252 -14.44 5.44 8.36
N MET A 253 -14.52 5.96 9.58
CA MET A 253 -15.71 6.64 10.08
C MET A 253 -15.84 8.04 9.46
N LEU A 254 -17.03 8.37 8.98
CA LEU A 254 -17.40 9.70 8.47
C LEU A 254 -18.00 10.57 9.58
N ASP A 255 -18.63 9.93 10.55
CA ASP A 255 -19.18 10.49 11.78
C ASP A 255 -19.22 9.39 12.86
N ASP A 256 -20.14 9.43 13.82
CA ASP A 256 -20.27 8.43 14.90
C ASP A 256 -20.98 7.12 14.47
N ARG A 257 -21.62 7.09 13.29
CA ARG A 257 -22.41 5.95 12.79
C ARG A 257 -22.14 5.58 11.33
N THR A 258 -21.71 6.53 10.52
CA THR A 258 -21.53 6.34 9.08
C THR A 258 -20.06 6.03 8.77
N LEU A 259 -19.81 5.04 7.91
CA LEU A 259 -18.48 4.64 7.49
C LEU A 259 -18.36 4.54 5.97
N VAL A 260 -17.15 4.70 5.47
CA VAL A 260 -16.76 4.34 4.11
C VAL A 260 -15.78 3.18 4.17
N HIS A 261 -16.01 2.14 3.36
CA HIS A 261 -15.17 0.95 3.35
C HIS A 261 -15.16 0.22 2.00
N ALA A 262 -14.06 -0.46 1.68
CA ALA A 262 -14.03 -1.41 0.58
C ALA A 262 -14.57 -2.76 1.06
N ASN A 263 -15.65 -3.26 0.47
CA ASN A 263 -16.31 -4.46 0.95
C ASN A 263 -16.64 -5.45 -0.17
N ALA A 264 -16.56 -6.74 0.17
CA ALA A 264 -16.89 -7.84 -0.74
C ALA A 264 -18.40 -8.05 -0.91
N THR A 265 -19.25 -7.44 -0.08
CA THR A 265 -20.72 -7.55 -0.21
C THR A 265 -21.19 -6.88 -1.50
N TYR A 266 -20.70 -5.68 -1.78
CA TYR A 266 -21.01 -4.92 -2.99
C TYR A 266 -19.89 -4.91 -4.02
N MET A 267 -18.76 -5.60 -3.72
CA MET A 267 -17.57 -5.66 -4.57
C MET A 267 -17.01 -4.28 -4.95
N ARG A 268 -17.11 -3.31 -4.02
CA ARG A 268 -16.63 -1.94 -4.23
C ARG A 268 -16.43 -1.19 -2.91
N VAL A 269 -15.91 0.01 -3.00
CA VAL A 269 -15.96 1.00 -1.92
C VAL A 269 -17.37 1.60 -1.86
N SER A 270 -18.01 1.53 -0.70
CA SER A 270 -19.34 2.11 -0.47
C SER A 270 -19.42 2.81 0.88
N VAL A 271 -20.51 3.54 1.10
CA VAL A 271 -20.82 4.20 2.36
C VAL A 271 -22.00 3.48 3.00
N GLU A 272 -21.87 3.13 4.27
CA GLU A 272 -22.89 2.43 5.04
C GLU A 272 -23.11 3.14 6.37
N THR A 273 -24.34 3.04 6.90
CA THR A 273 -24.66 3.53 8.25
C THR A 273 -24.94 2.35 9.17
N LEU A 274 -24.23 2.28 10.30
CA LEU A 274 -24.37 1.25 11.31
C LEU A 274 -25.83 1.19 11.81
N GLY A 275 -26.43 0.00 11.76
CA GLY A 275 -27.80 -0.25 12.16
C GLY A 275 -28.88 0.10 11.13
N GLU A 276 -28.53 0.63 9.96
CA GLU A 276 -29.50 0.98 8.91
C GLU A 276 -29.46 -0.03 7.76
N GLY A 277 -30.65 -0.45 7.32
CA GLY A 277 -30.80 -1.48 6.29
C GLY A 277 -30.26 -2.84 6.73
N GLU A 278 -30.29 -3.82 5.84
CA GLU A 278 -29.84 -5.18 6.14
C GLU A 278 -28.32 -5.24 6.39
N TYR A 279 -27.54 -4.58 5.53
CA TYR A 279 -26.08 -4.61 5.64
C TYR A 279 -25.59 -3.78 6.84
N GLY A 280 -26.12 -2.57 7.05
CA GLY A 280 -25.76 -1.75 8.21
C GLY A 280 -26.15 -2.39 9.54
N ALA A 281 -27.27 -3.12 9.60
CA ALA A 281 -27.66 -3.89 10.80
C ALA A 281 -26.67 -5.04 11.09
N ARG A 282 -26.20 -5.75 10.05
CA ARG A 282 -25.16 -6.77 10.19
C ARG A 282 -23.84 -6.17 10.67
N LEU A 283 -23.40 -5.05 10.07
CA LEU A 283 -22.19 -4.34 10.50
C LEU A 283 -22.30 -3.90 11.97
N GLN A 284 -23.47 -3.40 12.41
CA GLN A 284 -23.68 -3.01 13.82
C GLN A 284 -23.55 -4.21 14.75
N ALA A 285 -24.08 -5.38 14.35
CA ALA A 285 -24.02 -6.60 15.15
C ALA A 285 -22.58 -7.15 15.25
N ASP A 286 -21.79 -7.03 14.19
CA ASP A 286 -20.41 -7.53 14.08
C ASP A 286 -19.36 -6.53 14.59
N LEU A 287 -19.76 -5.31 15.04
CA LEU A 287 -18.84 -4.27 15.47
C LEU A 287 -17.97 -4.74 16.64
N SER A 288 -16.65 -4.71 16.43
CA SER A 288 -15.66 -5.14 17.43
C SER A 288 -15.10 -3.97 18.24
N SER A 289 -14.67 -2.90 17.61
CA SER A 289 -14.08 -1.72 18.27
C SER A 289 -13.94 -0.54 17.33
N PHE A 290 -13.63 0.62 17.90
CA PHE A 290 -13.12 1.77 17.16
C PHE A 290 -11.67 2.05 17.55
N GLY A 291 -10.86 2.51 16.60
CA GLY A 291 -9.46 2.86 16.81
C GLY A 291 -9.15 4.26 16.31
N ARG A 292 -8.34 4.98 17.07
CA ARG A 292 -7.92 6.35 16.76
C ARG A 292 -6.43 6.45 16.61
N TRP A 293 -5.98 7.16 15.57
CA TRP A 293 -4.58 7.57 15.43
C TRP A 293 -4.26 8.70 16.42
N THR A 294 -3.33 8.46 17.34
CA THR A 294 -2.93 9.41 18.41
C THR A 294 -1.44 9.76 18.40
N GLN A 295 -0.69 9.26 17.39
CA GLN A 295 0.76 9.49 17.27
C GLN A 295 1.09 10.77 16.50
#